data_a26dc133c866e1015d6e1a968881c0ff
#
_entry.id   a26dc133c866e1015d6e1a968881c0ff
#
_cell.length_a   1.000
_cell.length_b   1.000
_cell.length_c   1.000
_cell.angle_alpha   90.00
_cell.angle_beta   90.00
_cell.angle_gamma   90.00
#
_symmetry.space_group_name_H-M   'P 1'
#
loop_
_entity.id
_entity.type
_entity.pdbx_description
1 polymer ?
#
loop_
_entity_poly.entity_id
_entity_poly.type
_entity_poly.pdbx_seq_one_letter_code
_entity_poly.pdbx_strand_id
1 'polypeptide(L)'
;KILVLNCGSSSIKYKLYDMKDESVLAQGGVERIGLDEAFIKVKLPNGEKKQIMADLPTHKEGVALVFKVLLDSEIGALKSLDEIDAVGHRVVQGGDLFEKSCIVTKEVEDGIESLIDLAPVHNAGHLRGLRAVDALMPHTPQVTVFDNAFHSTMPDYAYLYAVPYDLYKKYHVRRYGFHGTSHRYVSHRVCEMLGVDIKTQKIITCHIGNGASVAAVKNGKVIDTSMGLTPLAGLMMGSRSGDIDPSAVTYLMEKLGKKPQEMADFLNKESGVLGITGISSDMRDIENADNAGDKMAHLALQMYSYRIKKYIGAYAAAMNGVDIIVWTAGVGENQTGLRWDACQDMEYLGIKLDKERNMCRGEEKILSTDDSKVKVVLVPTDEEIVIARDTQELVKDL
;
A
#
# COMPACT_ATOMS: atom_id res chain seq x y z
N LYS A 1 -1.33 -24.00 6.40
CA LYS A 1 -1.91 -22.69 6.76
C LYS A 1 -0.81 -21.65 6.84
N ILE A 2 -1.07 -20.46 6.33
CA ILE A 2 -0.12 -19.34 6.33
C ILE A 2 -0.69 -18.19 7.18
N LEU A 3 0.08 -17.75 8.15
CA LEU A 3 -0.21 -16.53 8.90
C LEU A 3 0.47 -15.34 8.23
N VAL A 4 -0.28 -14.31 7.93
CA VAL A 4 0.24 -13.04 7.39
C VAL A 4 0.22 -11.98 8.47
N LEU A 5 1.35 -11.32 8.70
CA LEU A 5 1.52 -10.25 9.67
C LEU A 5 1.97 -8.95 9.00
N ASN A 6 1.37 -7.84 9.43
CA ASN A 6 1.80 -6.49 9.10
C ASN A 6 1.99 -5.71 10.41
N CYS A 7 3.24 -5.60 10.84
CA CYS A 7 3.63 -4.99 12.11
C CYS A 7 4.02 -3.53 11.89
N GLY A 8 3.17 -2.61 12.30
CA GLY A 8 3.47 -1.17 12.33
C GLY A 8 4.23 -0.77 13.60
N SER A 9 4.40 0.55 13.83
CA SER A 9 5.09 1.07 15.01
C SER A 9 4.39 0.72 16.33
N SER A 10 3.05 0.71 16.33
CA SER A 10 2.20 0.47 17.52
C SER A 10 1.00 -0.43 17.21
N SER A 11 1.06 -1.20 16.14
CA SER A 11 -0.05 -2.06 15.72
C SER A 11 0.45 -3.31 15.00
N ILE A 12 -0.38 -4.36 15.00
CA ILE A 12 -0.17 -5.58 14.22
C ILE A 12 -1.49 -5.95 13.57
N LYS A 13 -1.54 -6.02 12.24
CA LYS A 13 -2.64 -6.63 11.52
C LYS A 13 -2.30 -8.05 11.15
N TYR A 14 -3.27 -8.95 11.22
CA TYR A 14 -3.06 -10.35 10.90
C TYR A 14 -4.20 -10.95 10.10
N LYS A 15 -3.86 -11.89 9.22
CA LYS A 15 -4.77 -12.83 8.56
C LYS A 15 -4.17 -14.21 8.54
N LEU A 16 -4.98 -15.21 8.84
CA LEU A 16 -4.64 -16.63 8.73
C LEU A 16 -5.39 -17.23 7.55
N TYR A 17 -4.66 -17.83 6.62
CA TYR A 17 -5.21 -18.47 5.42
C TYR A 17 -5.10 -19.99 5.48
N ASP A 18 -6.13 -20.68 4.98
CA ASP A 18 -5.96 -22.04 4.47
C ASP A 18 -5.58 -21.96 2.99
N MET A 19 -4.35 -22.30 2.67
CA MET A 19 -3.84 -22.19 1.30
C MET A 19 -4.30 -23.32 0.37
N LYS A 20 -5.16 -24.21 0.82
CA LYS A 20 -5.81 -25.23 -0.05
C LYS A 20 -6.86 -24.58 -0.96
N ASP A 21 -7.56 -23.58 -0.45
CA ASP A 21 -8.62 -22.85 -1.13
C ASP A 21 -8.51 -21.31 -0.97
N GLU A 22 -7.44 -20.87 -0.34
CA GLU A 22 -7.15 -19.46 -0.03
C GLU A 22 -8.21 -18.79 0.86
N SER A 23 -8.97 -19.58 1.62
CA SER A 23 -9.97 -19.06 2.55
C SER A 23 -9.32 -18.40 3.78
N VAL A 24 -9.94 -17.32 4.26
CA VAL A 24 -9.52 -16.63 5.48
C VAL A 24 -10.12 -17.33 6.69
N LEU A 25 -9.28 -17.96 7.51
CA LEU A 25 -9.70 -18.67 8.72
C LEU A 25 -9.86 -17.74 9.92
N ALA A 26 -9.02 -16.70 10.01
CA ALA A 26 -9.06 -15.69 11.07
C ALA A 26 -8.43 -14.38 10.59
N GLN A 27 -8.91 -13.26 11.11
CA GLN A 27 -8.33 -11.95 10.86
C GLN A 27 -8.62 -10.96 11.99
N GLY A 28 -7.72 -10.00 12.16
CA GLY A 28 -7.86 -8.98 13.17
C GLY A 28 -6.70 -8.03 13.25
N GLY A 29 -6.63 -7.28 14.34
CA GLY A 29 -5.54 -6.35 14.57
C GLY A 29 -5.36 -6.00 16.03
N VAL A 30 -4.11 -5.91 16.43
CA VAL A 30 -3.65 -5.40 17.70
C VAL A 30 -3.35 -3.91 17.54
N GLU A 31 -3.82 -3.10 18.47
CA GLU A 31 -3.68 -1.65 18.41
C GLU A 31 -3.12 -1.11 19.73
N ARG A 32 -2.42 0.04 19.62
CA ARG A 32 -1.87 0.79 20.77
C ARG A 32 -0.77 0.05 21.55
N ILE A 33 0.03 -0.77 20.87
CA ILE A 33 1.19 -1.45 21.48
C ILE A 33 2.15 -0.39 22.05
N GLY A 34 2.56 -0.57 23.30
CA GLY A 34 3.42 0.37 24.04
C GLY A 34 2.69 1.62 24.55
N LEU A 35 1.37 1.67 24.44
CA LEU A 35 0.51 2.76 24.90
C LEU A 35 -0.58 2.26 25.84
N ASP A 36 -1.18 3.18 26.61
CA ASP A 36 -2.32 2.85 27.45
C ASP A 36 -3.52 2.37 26.62
N GLU A 37 -4.37 1.55 27.22
CA GLU A 37 -5.59 1.02 26.59
C GLU A 37 -5.33 0.24 25.30
N ALA A 38 -4.28 -0.58 25.27
CA ALA A 38 -4.03 -1.48 24.17
C ALA A 38 -5.09 -2.57 24.07
N PHE A 39 -5.37 -3.03 22.86
CA PHE A 39 -6.40 -4.03 22.61
C PHE A 39 -6.16 -4.82 21.33
N ILE A 40 -6.85 -5.96 21.20
CA ILE A 40 -6.99 -6.68 19.94
C ILE A 40 -8.45 -6.63 19.47
N LYS A 41 -8.64 -6.36 18.18
CA LYS A 41 -9.92 -6.54 17.47
C LYS A 41 -9.86 -7.83 16.67
N VAL A 42 -10.87 -8.66 16.86
CA VAL A 42 -11.04 -9.92 16.11
C VAL A 42 -12.30 -9.83 15.28
N LYS A 43 -12.22 -10.16 14.00
CA LYS A 43 -13.40 -10.29 13.14
C LYS A 43 -13.81 -11.76 13.12
N LEU A 44 -15.00 -12.04 13.61
CA LEU A 44 -15.57 -13.37 13.65
C LEU A 44 -16.14 -13.80 12.29
N PRO A 45 -16.34 -15.10 12.04
CA PRO A 45 -16.88 -15.61 10.77
C PRO A 45 -18.27 -15.04 10.42
N ASN A 46 -19.10 -14.72 11.44
CA ASN A 46 -20.41 -14.08 11.28
C ASN A 46 -20.34 -12.57 10.94
N GLY A 47 -19.11 -12.01 10.84
CA GLY A 47 -18.86 -10.60 10.55
C GLY A 47 -18.82 -9.68 11.78
N GLU A 48 -19.18 -10.19 12.96
CA GLU A 48 -19.07 -9.43 14.21
C GLU A 48 -17.60 -9.13 14.56
N LYS A 49 -17.39 -8.02 15.25
CA LYS A 49 -16.06 -7.61 15.75
C LYS A 49 -16.07 -7.68 17.26
N LYS A 50 -15.14 -8.45 17.82
CA LYS A 50 -14.89 -8.53 19.26
C LYS A 50 -13.62 -7.75 19.59
N GLN A 51 -13.69 -6.91 20.62
CA GLN A 51 -12.53 -6.18 21.15
C GLN A 51 -12.16 -6.73 22.53
N ILE A 52 -10.87 -7.01 22.72
CA ILE A 52 -10.32 -7.56 23.97
C ILE A 52 -9.18 -6.63 24.40
N MET A 53 -9.31 -6.05 25.58
CA MET A 53 -8.28 -5.20 26.19
C MET A 53 -7.13 -6.06 26.72
N ALA A 54 -5.91 -5.59 26.56
CA ALA A 54 -4.72 -6.27 27.03
C ALA A 54 -3.59 -5.27 27.33
N ASP A 55 -2.71 -5.60 28.27
CA ASP A 55 -1.48 -4.87 28.46
C ASP A 55 -0.42 -5.40 27.49
N LEU A 56 0.04 -4.52 26.58
CA LEU A 56 0.89 -4.86 25.45
C LEU A 56 2.10 -3.93 25.40
N PRO A 57 3.09 -4.09 26.27
CA PRO A 57 4.24 -3.22 26.33
C PRO A 57 5.11 -3.28 25.07
N THR A 58 5.18 -4.43 24.38
CA THR A 58 5.99 -4.62 23.18
C THR A 58 5.27 -5.43 22.09
N HIS A 59 5.87 -5.49 20.91
CA HIS A 59 5.37 -6.32 19.81
C HIS A 59 5.38 -7.81 20.14
N LYS A 60 6.25 -8.27 21.04
CA LYS A 60 6.27 -9.67 21.47
C LYS A 60 4.97 -10.06 22.16
N GLU A 61 4.49 -9.25 23.09
CA GLU A 61 3.20 -9.46 23.74
C GLU A 61 2.04 -9.33 22.74
N GLY A 62 2.17 -8.41 21.78
CA GLY A 62 1.18 -8.25 20.69
C GLY A 62 1.07 -9.52 19.83
N VAL A 63 2.18 -10.08 19.37
CA VAL A 63 2.20 -11.35 18.61
C VAL A 63 1.72 -12.51 19.47
N ALA A 64 2.14 -12.59 20.74
CA ALA A 64 1.67 -13.61 21.67
C ALA A 64 0.14 -13.55 21.87
N LEU A 65 -0.43 -12.35 21.92
CA LEU A 65 -1.88 -12.17 21.98
C LEU A 65 -2.59 -12.63 20.71
N VAL A 66 -2.03 -12.38 19.53
CA VAL A 66 -2.55 -12.94 18.28
C VAL A 66 -2.59 -14.46 18.34
N PHE A 67 -1.50 -15.10 18.77
CA PHE A 67 -1.44 -16.56 18.91
C PHE A 67 -2.44 -17.09 19.94
N LYS A 68 -2.59 -16.41 21.09
CA LYS A 68 -3.60 -16.76 22.09
C LYS A 68 -5.02 -16.71 21.52
N VAL A 69 -5.34 -15.68 20.74
CA VAL A 69 -6.66 -15.54 20.10
C VAL A 69 -6.87 -16.60 19.03
N LEU A 70 -5.85 -16.95 18.25
CA LEU A 70 -5.94 -18.02 17.25
C LEU A 70 -6.20 -19.40 17.87
N LEU A 71 -5.76 -19.63 19.11
CA LEU A 71 -5.94 -20.87 19.87
C LEU A 71 -7.16 -20.86 20.80
N ASP A 72 -7.88 -19.75 20.89
CA ASP A 72 -9.03 -19.62 21.81
C ASP A 72 -10.13 -20.62 21.43
N SER A 73 -10.73 -21.25 22.43
CA SER A 73 -11.73 -22.32 22.22
C SER A 73 -13.05 -21.86 21.62
N GLU A 74 -13.39 -20.57 21.77
CA GLU A 74 -14.65 -20.00 21.29
C GLU A 74 -14.50 -19.22 19.96
N ILE A 75 -13.39 -18.49 19.81
CA ILE A 75 -13.19 -17.56 18.69
C ILE A 75 -11.96 -17.89 17.85
N GLY A 76 -11.16 -18.86 18.25
CA GLY A 76 -9.94 -19.25 17.55
C GLY A 76 -10.21 -20.14 16.35
N ALA A 77 -9.20 -20.23 15.48
CA ALA A 77 -9.23 -21.01 14.25
C ALA A 77 -8.28 -22.23 14.28
N LEU A 78 -7.49 -22.38 15.34
CA LEU A 78 -6.44 -23.39 15.47
C LEU A 78 -6.58 -24.18 16.77
N LYS A 79 -6.15 -25.44 16.71
CA LYS A 79 -6.00 -26.29 17.90
C LYS A 79 -4.56 -26.26 18.47
N SER A 80 -3.59 -26.03 17.59
CA SER A 80 -2.18 -25.90 17.93
C SER A 80 -1.53 -24.89 16.98
N LEU A 81 -0.47 -24.21 17.45
CA LEU A 81 0.38 -23.36 16.61
C LEU A 81 1.14 -24.16 15.55
N ASP A 82 1.35 -25.47 15.77
CA ASP A 82 1.99 -26.35 14.79
C ASP A 82 1.17 -26.50 13.48
N GLU A 83 -0.07 -26.04 13.47
CA GLU A 83 -0.87 -25.95 12.23
C GLU A 83 -0.46 -24.79 11.33
N ILE A 84 0.36 -23.85 11.81
CA ILE A 84 0.90 -22.75 11.00
C ILE A 84 2.18 -23.25 10.34
N ASP A 85 2.11 -23.46 9.02
CA ASP A 85 3.24 -23.97 8.23
C ASP A 85 4.33 -22.91 8.04
N ALA A 86 3.93 -21.63 7.93
CA ALA A 86 4.85 -20.50 7.78
C ALA A 86 4.18 -19.16 8.11
N VAL A 87 5.01 -18.13 8.31
CA VAL A 87 4.55 -16.75 8.57
C VAL A 87 5.10 -15.82 7.49
N GLY A 88 4.20 -15.09 6.82
CA GLY A 88 4.54 -14.05 5.87
C GLY A 88 4.47 -12.66 6.49
N HIS A 89 5.47 -11.83 6.24
CA HIS A 89 5.56 -10.47 6.78
C HIS A 89 5.61 -9.43 5.68
N ARG A 90 4.80 -8.39 5.83
CA ARG A 90 4.97 -7.17 5.05
C ARG A 90 6.15 -6.38 5.58
N VAL A 91 7.04 -5.93 4.68
CA VAL A 91 8.12 -4.99 4.98
C VAL A 91 8.03 -3.82 3.99
N VAL A 92 7.97 -2.58 4.50
CA VAL A 92 7.75 -1.40 3.66
C VAL A 92 8.97 -1.09 2.80
N GLN A 93 10.18 -1.11 3.38
CA GLN A 93 11.39 -0.70 2.66
C GLN A 93 12.42 -1.82 2.58
N GLY A 94 12.63 -2.33 1.37
CA GLY A 94 13.68 -3.30 1.04
C GLY A 94 14.92 -2.68 0.38
N GLY A 95 14.91 -1.37 0.15
CA GLY A 95 16.00 -0.66 -0.52
C GLY A 95 16.27 -1.21 -1.92
N ASP A 96 17.50 -1.17 -2.31
CA ASP A 96 18.07 -1.86 -3.48
C ASP A 96 18.73 -3.22 -3.11
N LEU A 97 18.53 -3.65 -1.84
CA LEU A 97 19.02 -4.94 -1.35
C LEU A 97 18.04 -6.08 -1.67
N PHE A 98 16.74 -5.82 -1.66
CA PHE A 98 15.72 -6.85 -1.81
C PHE A 98 14.81 -6.55 -3.00
N GLU A 99 15.06 -7.25 -4.10
CA GLU A 99 14.30 -7.13 -5.34
C GLU A 99 13.10 -8.09 -5.45
N LYS A 100 12.98 -9.00 -4.47
CA LYS A 100 11.92 -10.01 -4.39
C LYS A 100 11.68 -10.46 -2.95
N SER A 101 10.57 -11.15 -2.73
CA SER A 101 10.29 -11.82 -1.47
C SER A 101 11.36 -12.85 -1.13
N CYS A 102 11.70 -13.01 0.15
CA CYS A 102 12.73 -13.94 0.58
C CYS A 102 12.43 -14.59 1.94
N ILE A 103 12.99 -15.77 2.14
CA ILE A 103 12.97 -16.47 3.44
C ILE A 103 13.82 -15.66 4.41
N VAL A 104 13.31 -15.48 5.63
CA VAL A 104 14.00 -14.76 6.69
C VAL A 104 15.21 -15.56 7.16
N THR A 105 16.37 -14.94 7.08
CA THR A 105 17.63 -15.39 7.66
C THR A 105 18.23 -14.25 8.48
N LYS A 106 19.31 -14.51 9.19
CA LYS A 106 20.02 -13.45 9.93
C LYS A 106 20.48 -12.33 8.98
N GLU A 107 20.96 -12.67 7.79
CA GLU A 107 21.39 -11.71 6.76
C GLU A 107 20.22 -10.84 6.28
N VAL A 108 19.03 -11.41 6.14
CA VAL A 108 17.82 -10.67 5.77
C VAL A 108 17.43 -9.69 6.87
N GLU A 109 17.44 -10.11 8.13
CA GLU A 109 17.19 -9.23 9.27
C GLU A 109 18.20 -8.08 9.34
N ASP A 110 19.49 -8.38 9.23
CA ASP A 110 20.57 -7.38 9.22
C ASP A 110 20.42 -6.40 8.05
N GLY A 111 20.02 -6.91 6.88
CA GLY A 111 19.70 -6.08 5.72
C GLY A 111 18.54 -5.13 5.98
N ILE A 112 17.43 -5.60 6.55
CA ILE A 112 16.28 -4.76 6.92
C ILE A 112 16.69 -3.74 8.00
N GLU A 113 17.51 -4.12 8.97
CA GLU A 113 18.01 -3.24 10.02
C GLU A 113 18.87 -2.12 9.45
N SER A 114 19.72 -2.41 8.46
CA SER A 114 20.53 -1.40 7.76
C SER A 114 19.72 -0.37 7.00
N LEU A 115 18.46 -0.68 6.67
CA LEU A 115 17.53 0.21 5.94
C LEU A 115 16.60 1.02 6.87
N ILE A 116 16.79 0.94 8.20
CA ILE A 116 15.93 1.69 9.15
C ILE A 116 16.01 3.19 8.88
N ASP A 117 17.16 3.73 8.53
CA ASP A 117 17.32 5.16 8.24
C ASP A 117 16.46 5.63 7.05
N LEU A 118 16.16 4.75 6.09
CA LEU A 118 15.26 5.06 4.96
C LEU A 118 13.77 4.99 5.35
N ALA A 119 13.41 4.19 6.34
CA ALA A 119 12.03 4.01 6.79
C ALA A 119 11.96 3.77 8.33
N PRO A 120 12.36 4.76 9.15
CA PRO A 120 12.57 4.55 10.58
C PRO A 120 11.31 4.13 11.33
N VAL A 121 10.15 4.67 10.94
CA VAL A 121 8.86 4.35 11.58
C VAL A 121 8.40 2.93 11.24
N HIS A 122 8.60 2.48 10.00
CA HIS A 122 8.06 1.22 9.50
C HIS A 122 9.01 0.04 9.75
N ASN A 123 10.26 0.11 9.28
CA ASN A 123 11.18 -1.03 9.34
C ASN A 123 11.53 -1.47 10.76
N ALA A 124 11.63 -0.53 11.69
CA ALA A 124 11.83 -0.86 13.09
C ALA A 124 10.65 -1.69 13.66
N GLY A 125 9.41 -1.36 13.30
CA GLY A 125 8.21 -2.13 13.66
C GLY A 125 8.20 -3.52 13.04
N HIS A 126 8.55 -3.61 11.77
CA HIS A 126 8.63 -4.88 11.04
C HIS A 126 9.66 -5.83 11.66
N LEU A 127 10.86 -5.34 11.98
CA LEU A 127 11.89 -6.14 12.66
C LEU A 127 11.44 -6.65 14.04
N ARG A 128 10.76 -5.81 14.82
CA ARG A 128 10.19 -6.27 16.09
C ARG A 128 9.18 -7.40 15.90
N GLY A 129 8.37 -7.33 14.86
CA GLY A 129 7.43 -8.40 14.50
C GLY A 129 8.13 -9.70 14.11
N LEU A 130 9.14 -9.64 13.24
CA LEU A 130 9.96 -10.79 12.83
C LEU A 130 10.60 -11.47 14.05
N ARG A 131 11.29 -10.70 14.87
CA ARG A 131 11.97 -11.18 16.07
C ARG A 131 10.99 -11.72 17.13
N ALA A 132 9.78 -11.17 17.21
CA ALA A 132 8.74 -11.69 18.09
C ALA A 132 8.26 -13.07 17.66
N VAL A 133 8.06 -13.28 16.36
CA VAL A 133 7.68 -14.60 15.83
C VAL A 133 8.82 -15.60 16.03
N ASP A 134 10.07 -15.23 15.74
CA ASP A 134 11.23 -16.11 15.97
C ASP A 134 11.34 -16.56 17.43
N ALA A 135 11.12 -15.65 18.38
CA ALA A 135 11.15 -15.96 19.82
C ALA A 135 10.00 -16.88 20.27
N LEU A 136 8.83 -16.82 19.63
CA LEU A 136 7.62 -17.55 20.01
C LEU A 136 7.44 -18.86 19.23
N MET A 137 7.94 -18.89 17.99
CA MET A 137 7.83 -20.01 17.04
C MET A 137 9.16 -20.23 16.30
N PRO A 138 10.26 -20.60 17.00
CA PRO A 138 11.62 -20.59 16.45
C PRO A 138 11.87 -21.58 15.30
N HIS A 139 10.97 -22.53 15.10
CA HIS A 139 11.09 -23.55 14.04
C HIS A 139 10.15 -23.28 12.84
N THR A 140 9.35 -22.24 12.90
CA THR A 140 8.42 -21.91 11.83
C THR A 140 9.09 -20.99 10.80
N PRO A 141 9.14 -21.39 9.52
CA PRO A 141 9.70 -20.54 8.46
C PRO A 141 9.00 -19.19 8.37
N GLN A 142 9.77 -18.15 8.16
CA GLN A 142 9.26 -16.80 7.96
C GLN A 142 9.69 -16.26 6.59
N VAL A 143 8.84 -15.48 5.95
CA VAL A 143 9.09 -14.86 4.65
C VAL A 143 8.80 -13.36 4.74
N THR A 144 9.65 -12.55 4.14
CA THR A 144 9.44 -11.11 3.97
C THR A 144 9.01 -10.77 2.56
N VAL A 145 8.00 -9.93 2.45
CA VAL A 145 7.48 -9.38 1.19
C VAL A 145 7.59 -7.85 1.25
N PHE A 146 8.35 -7.28 0.32
CA PHE A 146 8.71 -5.87 0.36
C PHE A 146 7.80 -5.03 -0.53
N ASP A 147 7.30 -3.91 0.00
CA ASP A 147 6.41 -3.00 -0.74
C ASP A 147 7.04 -2.40 -1.99
N ASN A 148 8.36 -2.24 -2.00
CA ASN A 148 9.08 -1.67 -3.13
C ASN A 148 9.64 -2.71 -4.12
N ALA A 149 9.58 -3.99 -3.81
CA ALA A 149 10.22 -5.03 -4.63
C ALA A 149 9.64 -5.12 -6.06
N PHE A 150 8.34 -4.94 -6.24
CA PHE A 150 7.70 -4.92 -7.56
C PHE A 150 8.23 -3.79 -8.45
N HIS A 151 8.69 -2.70 -7.85
CA HIS A 151 9.27 -1.54 -8.55
C HIS A 151 10.78 -1.68 -8.85
N SER A 152 11.42 -2.78 -8.46
CA SER A 152 12.86 -3.01 -8.69
C SER A 152 13.25 -3.06 -10.16
N THR A 153 12.28 -3.25 -11.05
CA THR A 153 12.50 -3.27 -12.51
C THR A 153 12.55 -1.90 -13.17
N MET A 154 12.37 -0.81 -12.42
CA MET A 154 12.50 0.55 -12.97
C MET A 154 13.90 0.77 -13.52
N PRO A 155 14.03 1.36 -14.72
CA PRO A 155 15.33 1.75 -15.25
C PRO A 155 15.95 2.91 -14.45
N ASP A 156 17.26 3.04 -14.51
CA ASP A 156 18.02 4.05 -13.75
C ASP A 156 17.57 5.48 -14.06
N TYR A 157 17.29 5.80 -15.30
CA TYR A 157 16.79 7.13 -15.71
C TYR A 157 15.41 7.47 -15.13
N ALA A 158 14.63 6.49 -14.65
CA ALA A 158 13.35 6.69 -13.99
C ALA A 158 13.48 6.79 -12.47
N TYR A 159 14.37 6.04 -11.85
CA TYR A 159 14.51 6.04 -10.39
C TYR A 159 15.52 7.06 -9.83
N LEU A 160 16.48 7.52 -10.61
CA LEU A 160 17.46 8.50 -10.14
C LEU A 160 16.84 9.90 -10.04
N TYR A 161 17.17 10.60 -8.97
CA TYR A 161 16.91 12.03 -8.86
C TYR A 161 18.06 12.83 -9.50
N ALA A 162 17.74 13.98 -10.08
CA ALA A 162 18.70 14.87 -10.72
C ALA A 162 19.50 15.69 -9.67
N VAL A 163 20.18 14.98 -8.80
CA VAL A 163 21.13 15.51 -7.79
C VAL A 163 22.49 14.85 -8.01
N PRO A 164 23.58 15.30 -7.37
CA PRO A 164 24.89 14.67 -7.55
C PRO A 164 24.83 13.15 -7.38
N TYR A 165 25.29 12.41 -8.40
CA TYR A 165 25.16 10.96 -8.49
C TYR A 165 25.78 10.21 -7.29
N ASP A 166 26.84 10.76 -6.70
CA ASP A 166 27.49 10.17 -5.51
C ASP A 166 26.56 10.10 -4.29
N LEU A 167 25.50 10.93 -4.23
CA LEU A 167 24.49 10.85 -3.17
C LEU A 167 23.66 9.57 -3.27
N TYR A 168 23.39 9.12 -4.48
CA TYR A 168 22.79 7.80 -4.68
C TYR A 168 23.71 6.68 -4.19
N LYS A 169 24.98 6.70 -4.63
CA LYS A 169 25.95 5.68 -4.22
C LYS A 169 26.19 5.61 -2.72
N LYS A 170 26.25 6.79 -2.06
CA LYS A 170 26.59 6.87 -0.64
C LYS A 170 25.39 6.70 0.28
N TYR A 171 24.23 7.26 -0.09
CA TYR A 171 23.07 7.35 0.77
C TYR A 171 21.83 6.65 0.20
N HIS A 172 21.95 5.97 -0.93
CA HIS A 172 20.87 5.27 -1.61
C HIS A 172 19.66 6.16 -1.94
N VAL A 173 19.92 7.47 -2.20
CA VAL A 173 18.90 8.47 -2.53
C VAL A 173 18.42 8.26 -3.95
N ARG A 174 17.26 7.61 -4.08
CA ARG A 174 16.55 7.30 -5.33
C ARG A 174 15.07 7.12 -5.08
N ARG A 175 14.30 7.04 -6.17
CA ARG A 175 12.91 6.57 -6.12
C ARG A 175 12.88 5.07 -5.88
N TYR A 176 12.10 4.61 -4.91
CA TYR A 176 11.80 3.21 -4.65
C TYR A 176 10.37 2.86 -5.03
N GLY A 177 9.42 3.70 -4.64
CA GLY A 177 8.00 3.44 -4.76
C GLY A 177 7.49 2.45 -3.70
N PHE A 178 6.19 2.47 -3.46
CA PHE A 178 5.54 1.65 -2.45
C PHE A 178 4.19 1.13 -2.97
N HIS A 179 3.42 0.43 -2.17
CA HIS A 179 2.24 -0.31 -2.59
C HIS A 179 2.51 -1.37 -3.67
N GLY A 180 3.75 -1.80 -3.81
CA GLY A 180 4.15 -2.71 -4.88
C GLY A 180 3.40 -4.04 -4.86
N THR A 181 3.10 -4.56 -3.68
CA THR A 181 2.30 -5.77 -3.52
C THR A 181 0.89 -5.61 -4.09
N SER A 182 0.26 -4.45 -3.85
CA SER A 182 -1.04 -4.10 -4.44
C SER A 182 -0.95 -3.90 -5.95
N HIS A 183 0.00 -3.11 -6.43
CA HIS A 183 0.21 -2.90 -7.88
C HIS A 183 0.47 -4.22 -8.62
N ARG A 184 1.22 -5.12 -8.02
CA ARG A 184 1.45 -6.46 -8.55
C ARG A 184 0.15 -7.26 -8.63
N TYR A 185 -0.60 -7.31 -7.55
CA TYR A 185 -1.87 -8.04 -7.49
C TYR A 185 -2.84 -7.56 -8.56
N VAL A 186 -3.15 -6.26 -8.57
CA VAL A 186 -4.20 -5.75 -9.46
C VAL A 186 -3.81 -5.75 -10.94
N SER A 187 -2.51 -5.60 -11.25
CA SER A 187 -2.03 -5.68 -12.64
C SER A 187 -2.11 -7.11 -13.20
N HIS A 188 -1.88 -8.13 -12.39
CA HIS A 188 -2.08 -9.52 -12.78
C HIS A 188 -3.57 -9.87 -12.83
N ARG A 189 -4.32 -9.50 -11.79
CA ARG A 189 -5.74 -9.83 -11.70
C ARG A 189 -6.56 -9.23 -12.84
N VAL A 190 -6.30 -7.98 -13.24
CA VAL A 190 -7.00 -7.37 -14.36
C VAL A 190 -6.76 -8.11 -15.68
N CYS A 191 -5.55 -8.62 -15.89
CA CYS A 191 -5.23 -9.43 -17.08
C CYS A 191 -5.98 -10.77 -17.08
N GLU A 192 -6.11 -11.42 -15.92
CA GLU A 192 -6.95 -12.61 -15.78
C GLU A 192 -8.42 -12.32 -16.11
N MET A 193 -8.97 -11.21 -15.55
CA MET A 193 -10.35 -10.79 -15.82
C MET A 193 -10.62 -10.53 -17.30
N LEU A 194 -9.66 -9.94 -17.99
CA LEU A 194 -9.80 -9.57 -19.41
C LEU A 194 -9.33 -10.67 -20.37
N GLY A 195 -8.76 -11.76 -19.87
CA GLY A 195 -8.22 -12.86 -20.68
C GLY A 195 -7.05 -12.45 -21.56
N VAL A 196 -6.17 -11.56 -21.08
CA VAL A 196 -5.00 -11.03 -21.80
C VAL A 196 -3.69 -11.41 -21.10
N ASP A 197 -2.60 -11.50 -21.86
CA ASP A 197 -1.27 -11.74 -21.31
C ASP A 197 -0.62 -10.42 -20.85
N ILE A 198 -0.29 -10.33 -19.57
CA ILE A 198 0.36 -9.17 -18.97
C ILE A 198 1.65 -8.77 -19.70
N LYS A 199 2.35 -9.73 -20.30
CA LYS A 199 3.58 -9.46 -21.08
C LYS A 199 3.35 -8.68 -22.37
N THR A 200 2.10 -8.48 -22.76
CA THR A 200 1.71 -7.73 -23.95
C THR A 200 1.02 -6.41 -23.64
N GLN A 201 0.81 -6.09 -22.35
CA GLN A 201 -0.04 -4.98 -21.93
C GLN A 201 0.76 -3.80 -21.35
N LYS A 202 0.23 -2.60 -21.56
CA LYS A 202 0.64 -1.35 -20.92
C LYS A 202 -0.44 -0.97 -19.92
N ILE A 203 -0.14 -1.09 -18.63
CA ILE A 203 -1.11 -0.96 -17.55
C ILE A 203 -0.71 0.20 -16.64
N ILE A 204 -1.67 1.05 -16.30
CA ILE A 204 -1.52 2.05 -15.25
C ILE A 204 -2.39 1.59 -14.07
N THR A 205 -1.77 1.38 -12.92
CA THR A 205 -2.46 0.97 -11.70
C THR A 205 -2.55 2.14 -10.73
N CYS A 206 -3.77 2.49 -10.32
CA CYS A 206 -4.07 3.60 -9.43
C CYS A 206 -4.52 3.04 -8.08
N HIS A 207 -3.58 2.91 -7.15
CA HIS A 207 -3.84 2.53 -5.77
C HIS A 207 -4.17 3.78 -4.97
N ILE A 208 -5.45 4.05 -4.78
CA ILE A 208 -5.93 5.28 -4.14
C ILE A 208 -6.61 4.94 -2.83
N GLY A 209 -5.83 5.00 -1.77
CA GLY A 209 -6.27 4.82 -0.38
C GLY A 209 -6.01 6.09 0.44
N ASN A 210 -5.81 5.94 1.75
CA ASN A 210 -5.34 7.05 2.57
C ASN A 210 -3.91 7.47 2.16
N GLY A 211 -3.02 6.52 1.91
CA GLY A 211 -1.85 6.69 1.05
C GLY A 211 -2.22 6.34 -0.38
N ALA A 212 -1.65 7.03 -1.36
CA ALA A 212 -2.00 6.84 -2.76
C ALA A 212 -0.77 6.85 -3.68
N SER A 213 -0.77 5.97 -4.68
CA SER A 213 0.26 5.93 -5.71
C SER A 213 -0.28 5.42 -7.03
N VAL A 214 0.42 5.78 -8.10
CA VAL A 214 0.21 5.29 -9.46
C VAL A 214 1.47 4.58 -9.92
N ALA A 215 1.33 3.47 -10.60
CA ALA A 215 2.46 2.76 -11.22
C ALA A 215 2.22 2.50 -12.70
N ALA A 216 3.28 2.59 -13.48
CA ALA A 216 3.31 2.26 -14.89
C ALA A 216 3.89 0.85 -15.06
N VAL A 217 3.06 -0.10 -15.48
CA VAL A 217 3.43 -1.50 -15.67
C VAL A 217 3.44 -1.81 -17.17
N LYS A 218 4.61 -2.03 -17.74
CA LYS A 218 4.77 -2.35 -19.15
C LYS A 218 5.29 -3.77 -19.31
N ASN A 219 4.53 -4.60 -20.00
CA ASN A 219 4.91 -5.99 -20.27
C ASN A 219 5.24 -6.79 -18.98
N GLY A 220 4.46 -6.55 -17.93
CA GLY A 220 4.62 -7.20 -16.63
C GLY A 220 5.67 -6.62 -15.70
N LYS A 221 6.36 -5.53 -16.10
CA LYS A 221 7.42 -4.87 -15.34
C LYS A 221 7.07 -3.42 -15.04
N VAL A 222 7.28 -2.99 -13.82
CA VAL A 222 7.17 -1.56 -13.46
C VAL A 222 8.29 -0.79 -14.12
N ILE A 223 7.94 0.28 -14.82
CA ILE A 223 8.91 1.21 -15.43
C ILE A 223 8.96 2.56 -14.72
N ASP A 224 7.91 2.92 -13.98
CA ASP A 224 7.85 4.13 -13.15
C ASP A 224 6.75 4.03 -12.09
N THR A 225 6.87 4.82 -11.03
CA THR A 225 5.85 4.93 -9.98
C THR A 225 5.89 6.30 -9.30
N SER A 226 4.78 6.74 -8.73
CA SER A 226 4.63 8.10 -8.22
C SER A 226 5.26 8.35 -6.85
N MET A 227 5.28 7.38 -5.94
CA MET A 227 6.00 7.52 -4.68
C MET A 227 7.51 7.47 -4.92
N GLY A 228 8.28 8.13 -4.06
CA GLY A 228 9.71 8.38 -4.25
C GLY A 228 10.60 7.57 -3.32
N LEU A 229 11.60 8.24 -2.76
CA LEU A 229 12.42 7.74 -1.66
C LEU A 229 11.54 7.33 -0.47
N THR A 230 10.50 8.10 -0.22
CA THR A 230 9.50 7.90 0.83
C THR A 230 8.09 7.86 0.25
N PRO A 231 7.07 7.40 1.01
CA PRO A 231 5.67 7.42 0.59
C PRO A 231 5.03 8.83 0.53
N LEU A 232 5.82 9.92 0.62
CA LEU A 232 5.35 11.30 0.57
C LEU A 232 5.19 11.83 -0.84
N ALA A 233 6.14 11.53 -1.74
CA ALA A 233 6.15 12.03 -3.12
C ALA A 233 4.95 11.51 -3.93
N GLY A 234 4.64 12.22 -5.00
CA GLY A 234 3.64 11.84 -5.97
C GLY A 234 2.29 12.50 -5.77
N LEU A 235 1.25 11.70 -5.64
CA LEU A 235 -0.13 12.17 -5.53
C LEU A 235 -0.38 12.96 -4.23
N MET A 236 -1.30 13.91 -4.31
CA MET A 236 -1.94 14.47 -3.13
C MET A 236 -2.71 13.37 -2.40
N MET A 237 -2.58 13.28 -1.08
CA MET A 237 -3.18 12.23 -0.27
C MET A 237 -4.05 12.83 0.85
N GLY A 238 -4.58 12.02 1.73
CA GLY A 238 -5.44 12.49 2.82
C GLY A 238 -4.78 13.55 3.71
N SER A 239 -3.55 13.31 4.16
CA SER A 239 -2.77 14.23 5.01
C SER A 239 -1.38 14.55 4.45
N ARG A 240 -0.97 13.94 3.33
CA ARG A 240 0.34 14.14 2.69
C ARG A 240 0.23 15.05 1.50
N SER A 241 1.19 15.96 1.36
CA SER A 241 1.21 16.96 0.28
C SER A 241 1.33 16.34 -1.13
N GLY A 242 2.02 15.22 -1.27
CA GLY A 242 2.53 14.78 -2.57
C GLY A 242 3.60 15.74 -3.11
N ASP A 243 3.70 15.81 -4.42
CA ASP A 243 4.70 16.64 -5.10
C ASP A 243 4.55 18.13 -4.75
N ILE A 244 5.66 18.72 -4.36
CA ILE A 244 5.79 20.15 -4.06
C ILE A 244 7.17 20.63 -4.53
N ASP A 245 7.28 21.89 -4.92
CA ASP A 245 8.57 22.51 -5.25
C ASP A 245 9.54 22.41 -4.04
N PRO A 246 10.72 21.80 -4.21
CA PRO A 246 11.72 21.72 -3.12
C PRO A 246 12.07 23.06 -2.50
N SER A 247 12.09 24.15 -3.28
CA SER A 247 12.35 25.50 -2.79
C SER A 247 11.18 26.05 -1.96
N ALA A 248 9.95 25.63 -2.26
CA ALA A 248 8.79 25.96 -1.42
C ALA A 248 8.91 25.28 -0.04
N VAL A 249 9.46 24.06 0.03
CA VAL A 249 9.70 23.37 1.31
C VAL A 249 10.66 24.15 2.18
N THR A 250 11.83 24.55 1.67
CA THR A 250 12.83 25.31 2.43
C THR A 250 12.33 26.71 2.80
N TYR A 251 11.58 27.37 1.89
CA TYR A 251 10.93 28.64 2.16
C TYR A 251 9.94 28.56 3.33
N LEU A 252 9.08 27.51 3.34
CA LEU A 252 8.13 27.28 4.42
C LEU A 252 8.83 26.93 5.74
N MET A 253 9.93 26.19 5.71
CA MET A 253 10.74 25.91 6.91
C MET A 253 11.17 27.20 7.58
N GLU A 254 11.68 28.15 6.79
CA GLU A 254 12.08 29.47 7.29
C GLU A 254 10.88 30.25 7.83
N LYS A 255 9.79 30.36 7.07
CA LYS A 255 8.60 31.13 7.46
C LYS A 255 7.90 30.60 8.70
N LEU A 256 7.85 29.27 8.86
CA LEU A 256 7.18 28.60 9.97
C LEU A 256 8.14 28.29 11.14
N GLY A 257 9.44 28.54 10.99
CA GLY A 257 10.45 28.23 12.00
C GLY A 257 10.59 26.72 12.27
N LYS A 258 10.32 25.87 11.25
CA LYS A 258 10.32 24.41 11.40
C LYS A 258 11.71 23.83 11.13
N LYS A 259 12.13 22.91 12.00
CA LYS A 259 13.30 22.06 11.78
C LYS A 259 12.98 20.99 10.71
N PRO A 260 13.99 20.33 10.11
CA PRO A 260 13.76 19.33 9.06
C PRO A 260 12.74 18.26 9.42
N GLN A 261 12.82 17.67 10.62
CA GLN A 261 11.86 16.64 11.06
C GLN A 261 10.45 17.20 11.27
N GLU A 262 10.33 18.40 11.81
CA GLU A 262 9.04 19.08 11.99
C GLU A 262 8.40 19.41 10.63
N MET A 263 9.21 19.75 9.63
CA MET A 263 8.74 19.96 8.27
C MET A 263 8.31 18.65 7.59
N ALA A 264 9.05 17.57 7.80
CA ALA A 264 8.65 16.25 7.33
C ALA A 264 7.30 15.82 7.93
N ASP A 265 7.10 16.03 9.24
CA ASP A 265 5.82 15.77 9.91
C ASP A 265 4.69 16.63 9.36
N PHE A 266 4.93 17.92 9.12
CA PHE A 266 3.98 18.85 8.52
C PHE A 266 3.51 18.37 7.14
N LEU A 267 4.44 17.99 6.27
CA LEU A 267 4.11 17.50 4.91
C LEU A 267 3.41 16.14 4.90
N ASN A 268 3.64 15.31 5.91
CA ASN A 268 3.06 13.96 6.02
C ASN A 268 1.73 13.93 6.77
N LYS A 269 1.50 14.81 7.76
CA LYS A 269 0.39 14.70 8.72
C LYS A 269 -0.58 15.88 8.71
N GLU A 270 -0.17 17.04 8.20
CA GLU A 270 -0.93 18.29 8.28
C GLU A 270 -1.23 18.90 6.90
N SER A 271 -0.89 18.19 5.85
CA SER A 271 -0.99 18.64 4.45
C SER A 271 -2.06 17.86 3.68
N GLY A 272 -1.95 17.76 2.38
CA GLY A 272 -2.91 17.02 1.56
C GLY A 272 -4.32 17.60 1.63
N VAL A 273 -5.30 16.72 1.55
CA VAL A 273 -6.73 17.09 1.62
C VAL A 273 -7.06 17.77 2.95
N LEU A 274 -6.54 17.24 4.06
CA LEU A 274 -6.67 17.85 5.38
C LEU A 274 -6.12 19.28 5.40
N GLY A 275 -4.93 19.48 4.85
CA GLY A 275 -4.28 20.80 4.82
C GLY A 275 -5.04 21.85 3.99
N ILE A 276 -5.65 21.42 2.88
CA ILE A 276 -6.45 22.32 2.01
C ILE A 276 -7.80 22.64 2.64
N THR A 277 -8.46 21.66 3.24
CA THR A 277 -9.85 21.80 3.71
C THR A 277 -9.96 22.20 5.17
N GLY A 278 -9.02 21.79 6.01
CA GLY A 278 -9.14 21.92 7.46
C GLY A 278 -10.24 21.04 8.08
N ILE A 279 -10.85 20.14 7.30
CA ILE A 279 -12.00 19.33 7.74
C ILE A 279 -11.53 17.95 8.24
N SER A 280 -10.94 17.16 7.36
CA SER A 280 -10.57 15.77 7.62
C SER A 280 -9.56 15.27 6.59
N SER A 281 -8.83 14.20 6.93
CA SER A 281 -8.04 13.43 5.98
C SER A 281 -8.83 12.29 5.33
N ASP A 282 -10.06 12.03 5.80
CA ASP A 282 -10.94 11.00 5.27
C ASP A 282 -11.72 11.55 4.07
N MET A 283 -11.53 10.94 2.91
CA MET A 283 -12.16 11.38 1.67
C MET A 283 -13.69 11.28 1.68
N ARG A 284 -14.27 10.45 2.56
CA ARG A 284 -15.73 10.38 2.75
C ARG A 284 -16.28 11.66 3.37
N ASP A 285 -15.58 12.21 4.33
CA ASP A 285 -15.96 13.48 4.97
C ASP A 285 -15.86 14.64 3.96
N ILE A 286 -14.88 14.58 3.08
CA ILE A 286 -14.67 15.60 2.05
C ILE A 286 -15.74 15.51 0.95
N GLU A 287 -16.08 14.30 0.50
CA GLU A 287 -17.20 14.09 -0.45
C GLU A 287 -18.53 14.59 0.14
N ASN A 288 -18.78 14.32 1.42
CA ASN A 288 -19.98 14.81 2.11
C ASN A 288 -19.98 16.34 2.22
N ALA A 289 -18.85 16.96 2.53
CA ALA A 289 -18.72 18.42 2.62
C ALA A 289 -18.90 19.09 1.24
N ASP A 290 -18.34 18.52 0.18
CA ASP A 290 -18.55 18.99 -1.21
C ASP A 290 -20.03 18.91 -1.59
N ASN A 291 -20.69 17.80 -1.32
CA ASN A 291 -22.12 17.62 -1.57
C ASN A 291 -22.99 18.62 -0.76
N ALA A 292 -22.50 19.08 0.37
CA ALA A 292 -23.14 20.14 1.18
C ALA A 292 -22.78 21.57 0.71
N GLY A 293 -21.96 21.71 -0.34
CA GLY A 293 -21.60 22.98 -0.95
C GLY A 293 -20.34 23.65 -0.36
N ASP A 294 -19.52 22.93 0.37
CA ASP A 294 -18.23 23.46 0.86
C ASP A 294 -17.24 23.69 -0.29
N LYS A 295 -16.80 24.93 -0.44
CA LYS A 295 -15.93 25.33 -1.56
C LYS A 295 -14.51 24.76 -1.45
N MET A 296 -14.00 24.62 -0.23
CA MET A 296 -12.64 24.10 -0.04
C MET A 296 -12.62 22.58 -0.22
N ALA A 297 -13.67 21.87 0.18
CA ALA A 297 -13.83 20.46 -0.15
C ALA A 297 -13.90 20.23 -1.67
N HIS A 298 -14.66 21.06 -2.39
CA HIS A 298 -14.72 21.03 -3.85
C HIS A 298 -13.35 21.24 -4.48
N LEU A 299 -12.62 22.28 -4.04
CA LEU A 299 -11.26 22.56 -4.51
C LEU A 299 -10.31 21.38 -4.26
N ALA A 300 -10.35 20.81 -3.06
CA ALA A 300 -9.50 19.67 -2.72
C ALA A 300 -9.76 18.45 -3.62
N LEU A 301 -11.02 18.15 -3.91
CA LEU A 301 -11.39 17.06 -4.84
C LEU A 301 -10.92 17.34 -6.27
N GLN A 302 -11.02 18.60 -6.75
CA GLN A 302 -10.48 18.99 -8.05
C GLN A 302 -8.95 18.84 -8.10
N MET A 303 -8.23 19.29 -7.07
CA MET A 303 -6.77 19.11 -6.97
C MET A 303 -6.38 17.64 -6.96
N TYR A 304 -7.13 16.83 -6.24
CA TYR A 304 -6.87 15.40 -6.08
C TYR A 304 -7.03 14.64 -7.40
N SER A 305 -8.16 14.78 -8.07
CA SER A 305 -8.42 14.13 -9.36
C SER A 305 -7.50 14.66 -10.47
N TYR A 306 -7.15 15.95 -10.47
CA TYR A 306 -6.23 16.56 -11.41
C TYR A 306 -4.81 15.97 -11.29
N ARG A 307 -4.31 15.75 -10.09
CA ARG A 307 -3.00 15.11 -9.86
C ARG A 307 -2.97 13.68 -10.38
N ILE A 308 -4.03 12.90 -10.15
CA ILE A 308 -4.14 11.54 -10.68
C ILE A 308 -4.16 11.56 -12.21
N LYS A 309 -4.96 12.44 -12.82
CA LYS A 309 -5.01 12.62 -14.28
C LYS A 309 -3.63 12.92 -14.87
N LYS A 310 -2.86 13.81 -14.25
CA LYS A 310 -1.50 14.15 -14.71
C LYS A 310 -0.56 12.94 -14.67
N TYR A 311 -0.61 12.13 -13.62
CA TYR A 311 0.19 10.92 -13.53
C TYR A 311 -0.22 9.86 -14.55
N ILE A 312 -1.52 9.68 -14.81
CA ILE A 312 -1.99 8.80 -15.89
C ILE A 312 -1.43 9.27 -17.23
N GLY A 313 -1.52 10.56 -17.54
CA GLY A 313 -0.98 11.13 -18.77
C GLY A 313 0.54 10.99 -18.89
N ALA A 314 1.27 11.25 -17.82
CA ALA A 314 2.73 11.10 -17.77
C ALA A 314 3.16 9.64 -18.01
N TYR A 315 2.47 8.69 -17.43
CA TYR A 315 2.81 7.27 -17.56
C TYR A 315 2.35 6.68 -18.90
N ALA A 316 1.23 7.16 -19.45
CA ALA A 316 0.87 6.83 -20.83
C ALA A 316 1.95 7.32 -21.82
N ALA A 317 2.50 8.52 -21.61
CA ALA A 317 3.62 9.02 -22.40
C ALA A 317 4.88 8.16 -22.22
N ALA A 318 5.25 7.82 -20.97
CA ALA A 318 6.43 6.99 -20.68
C ALA A 318 6.35 5.58 -21.29
N MET A 319 5.16 5.02 -21.40
CA MET A 319 4.94 3.68 -21.99
C MET A 319 4.67 3.72 -23.51
N ASN A 320 4.58 4.91 -24.12
CA ASN A 320 4.09 5.10 -25.49
C ASN A 320 2.68 4.52 -25.70
N GLY A 321 1.76 4.94 -24.84
CA GLY A 321 0.36 4.52 -24.82
C GLY A 321 -0.03 3.76 -23.56
N VAL A 322 -1.31 3.43 -23.44
CA VAL A 322 -1.90 2.66 -22.35
C VAL A 322 -2.99 1.75 -22.89
N ASP A 323 -3.08 0.54 -22.40
CA ASP A 323 -4.12 -0.43 -22.76
C ASP A 323 -5.17 -0.56 -21.64
N ILE A 324 -4.73 -0.51 -20.38
CA ILE A 324 -5.58 -0.76 -19.21
C ILE A 324 -5.24 0.25 -18.11
N ILE A 325 -6.29 0.82 -17.50
CA ILE A 325 -6.18 1.61 -16.26
C ILE A 325 -6.96 0.88 -15.18
N VAL A 326 -6.31 0.63 -14.04
CA VAL A 326 -6.90 -0.08 -12.90
C VAL A 326 -7.06 0.87 -11.72
N TRP A 327 -8.25 0.90 -11.16
CA TRP A 327 -8.56 1.58 -9.90
C TRP A 327 -8.66 0.58 -8.77
N THR A 328 -8.05 0.90 -7.63
CA THR A 328 -8.04 0.03 -6.46
C THR A 328 -7.83 0.80 -5.15
N ALA A 329 -7.87 0.11 -4.03
CA ALA A 329 -7.81 0.62 -2.67
C ALA A 329 -9.04 1.45 -2.26
N GLY A 330 -9.15 1.77 -0.98
CA GLY A 330 -10.38 2.22 -0.38
C GLY A 330 -11.06 3.41 -1.05
N VAL A 331 -10.32 4.43 -1.44
CA VAL A 331 -10.85 5.61 -2.17
C VAL A 331 -11.11 5.26 -3.63
N GLY A 332 -10.15 4.60 -4.30
CA GLY A 332 -10.28 4.18 -5.71
C GLY A 332 -11.45 3.24 -5.95
N GLU A 333 -11.73 2.36 -5.00
CA GLU A 333 -12.84 1.38 -5.08
C GLU A 333 -14.20 2.01 -4.80
N ASN A 334 -14.27 3.05 -3.96
CA ASN A 334 -15.54 3.52 -3.42
C ASN A 334 -15.95 4.94 -3.84
N GLN A 335 -15.03 5.79 -4.31
CA GLN A 335 -15.35 7.16 -4.72
C GLN A 335 -15.54 7.27 -6.23
N THR A 336 -16.78 7.11 -6.65
CA THR A 336 -17.18 7.07 -8.05
C THR A 336 -16.95 8.41 -8.78
N GLY A 337 -17.21 9.55 -8.11
CA GLY A 337 -16.98 10.89 -8.65
C GLY A 337 -15.51 11.16 -8.94
N LEU A 338 -14.62 10.73 -8.05
CA LEU A 338 -13.19 10.88 -8.21
C LEU A 338 -12.67 10.16 -9.47
N ARG A 339 -13.08 8.90 -9.68
CA ARG A 339 -12.72 8.14 -10.88
C ARG A 339 -13.25 8.81 -12.14
N TRP A 340 -14.49 9.29 -12.06
CA TRP A 340 -15.12 10.02 -13.17
C TRP A 340 -14.30 11.25 -13.53
N ASP A 341 -14.03 12.13 -12.57
CA ASP A 341 -13.32 13.39 -12.82
C ASP A 341 -11.88 13.18 -13.30
N ALA A 342 -11.18 12.19 -12.75
CA ALA A 342 -9.81 11.87 -13.16
C ALA A 342 -9.73 11.33 -14.60
N CYS A 343 -10.80 10.74 -15.13
CA CYS A 343 -10.84 10.17 -16.47
C CYS A 343 -11.52 11.07 -17.52
N GLN A 344 -12.02 12.25 -17.13
CA GLN A 344 -12.59 13.19 -18.11
C GLN A 344 -11.50 13.88 -18.93
N ASP A 345 -11.88 14.32 -20.15
CA ASP A 345 -10.97 15.02 -21.08
C ASP A 345 -9.69 14.23 -21.40
N MET A 346 -9.82 12.90 -21.49
CA MET A 346 -8.74 11.98 -21.84
C MET A 346 -9.09 11.10 -23.05
N GLU A 347 -10.04 11.52 -23.86
CA GLU A 347 -10.46 10.82 -25.08
C GLU A 347 -9.32 10.71 -26.09
N TYR A 348 -8.37 11.63 -26.07
CA TYR A 348 -7.17 11.59 -26.91
C TYR A 348 -6.28 10.37 -26.64
N LEU A 349 -6.36 9.76 -25.44
CA LEU A 349 -5.74 8.48 -25.10
C LEU A 349 -6.64 7.28 -25.44
N GLY A 350 -7.90 7.53 -25.79
CA GLY A 350 -8.90 6.48 -26.04
C GLY A 350 -9.64 6.04 -24.78
N ILE A 351 -9.71 6.88 -23.76
CA ILE A 351 -10.39 6.58 -22.48
C ILE A 351 -11.83 7.12 -22.57
N LYS A 352 -12.81 6.23 -22.37
CA LYS A 352 -14.23 6.57 -22.24
C LYS A 352 -14.84 5.78 -21.08
N LEU A 353 -15.25 6.47 -20.00
CA LEU A 353 -15.99 5.84 -18.92
C LEU A 353 -17.48 5.74 -19.28
N ASP A 354 -18.10 4.61 -18.85
CA ASP A 354 -19.54 4.46 -18.80
C ASP A 354 -20.06 4.99 -17.46
N LYS A 355 -21.01 5.90 -17.49
CA LYS A 355 -21.52 6.59 -16.31
C LYS A 355 -22.17 5.64 -15.30
N GLU A 356 -22.94 4.68 -15.78
CA GLU A 356 -23.63 3.71 -14.91
C GLU A 356 -22.67 2.65 -14.39
N ARG A 357 -21.80 2.11 -15.23
CA ARG A 357 -20.77 1.14 -14.81
C ARG A 357 -19.84 1.73 -13.77
N ASN A 358 -19.48 3.02 -13.89
CA ASN A 358 -18.61 3.71 -12.94
C ASN A 358 -19.24 3.87 -11.54
N MET A 359 -20.55 3.71 -11.37
CA MET A 359 -21.19 3.77 -10.05
C MET A 359 -20.90 2.54 -9.19
N CYS A 360 -20.24 1.54 -9.71
CA CYS A 360 -19.78 0.34 -8.99
C CYS A 360 -18.86 0.69 -7.82
N ARG A 361 -18.96 -0.05 -6.73
CA ARG A 361 -18.13 0.11 -5.51
C ARG A 361 -17.70 -1.26 -4.99
N GLY A 362 -16.39 -1.40 -4.69
CA GLY A 362 -15.84 -2.56 -3.98
C GLY A 362 -15.97 -3.93 -4.66
N GLU A 363 -16.24 -3.97 -5.96
CA GLU A 363 -16.33 -5.22 -6.73
C GLU A 363 -15.59 -5.11 -8.08
N GLU A 364 -15.16 -6.25 -8.61
CA GLU A 364 -14.50 -6.30 -9.91
C GLU A 364 -15.47 -5.89 -11.02
N LYS A 365 -15.13 -4.87 -11.81
CA LYS A 365 -15.97 -4.41 -12.92
C LYS A 365 -15.19 -3.61 -13.97
N ILE A 366 -15.53 -3.82 -15.25
CA ILE A 366 -15.12 -2.95 -16.33
C ILE A 366 -15.98 -1.68 -16.26
N LEU A 367 -15.33 -0.51 -16.10
CA LEU A 367 -15.97 0.80 -15.95
C LEU A 367 -16.07 1.57 -17.24
N SER A 368 -15.27 1.22 -18.25
CA SER A 368 -15.24 1.85 -19.56
C SER A 368 -16.37 1.36 -20.45
N THR A 369 -16.74 2.18 -21.44
CA THR A 369 -17.67 1.80 -22.51
C THR A 369 -17.07 0.68 -23.37
N ASP A 370 -17.92 -0.04 -24.13
CA ASP A 370 -17.46 -1.13 -25.00
C ASP A 370 -16.57 -0.65 -26.13
N ASP A 371 -16.79 0.59 -26.61
CA ASP A 371 -15.98 1.24 -27.65
C ASP A 371 -14.76 1.99 -27.11
N SER A 372 -14.53 2.00 -25.79
CA SER A 372 -13.32 2.56 -25.21
C SER A 372 -12.10 1.77 -25.65
N LYS A 373 -11.13 2.45 -26.25
CA LYS A 373 -9.86 1.84 -26.67
C LYS A 373 -9.05 1.38 -25.47
N VAL A 374 -9.02 2.18 -24.40
CA VAL A 374 -8.40 1.85 -23.13
C VAL A 374 -9.46 1.26 -22.20
N LYS A 375 -9.19 0.08 -21.64
CA LYS A 375 -10.06 -0.52 -20.64
C LYS A 375 -9.79 0.12 -19.28
N VAL A 376 -10.84 0.65 -18.66
CA VAL A 376 -10.78 1.17 -17.27
C VAL A 376 -11.53 0.20 -16.39
N VAL A 377 -10.85 -0.35 -15.37
CA VAL A 377 -11.33 -1.49 -14.60
C VAL A 377 -11.17 -1.22 -13.11
N LEU A 378 -12.18 -1.58 -12.33
CA LEU A 378 -12.11 -1.63 -10.87
C LEU A 378 -11.71 -3.03 -10.43
N VAL A 379 -10.64 -3.12 -9.68
CA VAL A 379 -10.14 -4.38 -9.09
C VAL A 379 -9.83 -4.14 -7.62
N PRO A 380 -10.65 -4.63 -6.69
CA PRO A 380 -10.31 -4.58 -5.26
C PRO A 380 -8.98 -5.27 -4.98
N THR A 381 -8.10 -4.60 -4.24
CA THR A 381 -6.79 -5.15 -3.90
C THR A 381 -6.88 -6.17 -2.77
N ASP A 382 -5.99 -7.16 -2.77
CA ASP A 382 -5.75 -8.08 -1.67
C ASP A 382 -4.24 -8.32 -1.52
N GLU A 383 -3.61 -7.48 -0.71
CA GLU A 383 -2.16 -7.54 -0.49
C GLU A 383 -1.77 -8.75 0.36
N GLU A 384 -2.61 -9.12 1.31
CA GLU A 384 -2.32 -10.21 2.23
C GLU A 384 -2.32 -11.57 1.53
N ILE A 385 -3.19 -11.79 0.54
CA ILE A 385 -3.15 -13.04 -0.24
C ILE A 385 -1.88 -13.16 -1.07
N VAL A 386 -1.35 -12.04 -1.57
CA VAL A 386 -0.07 -12.04 -2.29
C VAL A 386 1.06 -12.45 -1.35
N ILE A 387 1.08 -11.91 -0.12
CA ILE A 387 2.06 -12.29 0.89
C ILE A 387 1.93 -13.79 1.24
N ALA A 388 0.72 -14.29 1.38
CA ALA A 388 0.47 -15.70 1.67
C ALA A 388 0.95 -16.61 0.52
N ARG A 389 0.67 -16.25 -0.74
CA ARG A 389 1.13 -16.98 -1.93
C ARG A 389 2.65 -17.00 -2.06
N ASP A 390 3.31 -15.86 -1.89
CA ASP A 390 4.76 -15.78 -1.92
C ASP A 390 5.38 -16.62 -0.79
N THR A 391 4.79 -16.57 0.40
CA THR A 391 5.22 -17.38 1.55
C THR A 391 5.11 -18.85 1.24
N GLN A 392 3.95 -19.32 0.75
CA GLN A 392 3.73 -20.70 0.38
C GLN A 392 4.74 -21.18 -0.67
N GLU A 393 4.96 -20.38 -1.71
CA GLU A 393 5.88 -20.74 -2.81
C GLU A 393 7.33 -20.87 -2.32
N LEU A 394 7.78 -19.98 -1.44
CA LEU A 394 9.16 -19.99 -0.95
C LEU A 394 9.43 -21.10 0.06
N VAL A 395 8.44 -21.54 0.82
CA VAL A 395 8.64 -22.56 1.86
C VAL A 395 8.23 -23.96 1.42
N LYS A 396 7.69 -24.15 0.22
CA LYS A 396 7.17 -25.44 -0.25
C LYS A 396 8.18 -26.60 -0.26
N ASP A 397 9.46 -26.26 -0.36
CA ASP A 397 10.56 -27.22 -0.47
C ASP A 397 11.40 -27.30 0.84
N LEU A 398 10.97 -26.63 1.93
CA LEU A 398 11.57 -26.72 3.25
C LEU A 398 10.95 -27.86 4.05
#